data_1b49423ad1a37d0577314d5e99752cb9
#
_entry.id   1b49423ad1a37d0577314d5e99752cb9
#
_cell.length_a   1.000
_cell.length_b   1.000
_cell.length_c   1.000
_cell.angle_alpha   90.00
_cell.angle_beta   90.00
_cell.angle_gamma   90.00
#
_symmetry.space_group_name_H-M   'P 1'
#
loop_
_entity.id
_entity.type
_entity.pdbx_description
1 polymer ?
#
loop_
_entity_poly.entity_id
_entity_poly.type
_entity_poly.pdbx_seq_one_letter_code
_entity_poly.pdbx_strand_id
1 'polypeptide(L)'
;MTTTELTGTSASEPTSSKWMALLAKPSAARVMVVGGVLFTLLSLTRMITDGDDLTSSGTMSTTLRVTTPILLAGLAGLWAERVGIVNIGIEGMMIVGTWLGGWGAWHWGSWAGIGLAMVGGILVGLLHAVATVHFNIDHVVSGIAINILAAGTTEYLSIIAFKGQQGGGESQSPPGKGGYGKFDMPLLSGGNIGGWKTPDVLGRIEGWHDVPLLPDLAGLIRGITSDVNLPTVLAMAFIPATAYVLWRTRFGLRLRSSGESPQAGESLGVSVTRVRYQALAVAGAIAAFGGAYLSCVATSTYRQGQVAGKGYIGLATNIFGNWNPTGVFRGAMLFGFPEALRFRAEKNVPTL
;
A
#
# COMPACT_ATOMS: atom_id res chain seq x y z
N MET A 1 69.26 23.83 -8.58
CA MET A 1 69.66 22.54 -9.13
C MET A 1 68.97 21.49 -8.28
N THR A 2 68.06 20.73 -8.66
CA THR A 2 67.57 20.06 -9.85
C THR A 2 66.06 19.76 -9.64
N THR A 3 65.23 20.15 -10.58
CA THR A 3 63.81 19.84 -10.68
C THR A 3 63.66 18.38 -11.12
N THR A 4 62.95 17.55 -10.34
CA THR A 4 62.57 16.24 -10.77
C THR A 4 61.08 16.30 -11.13
N GLU A 5 60.78 16.24 -12.40
CA GLU A 5 59.43 16.04 -12.96
C GLU A 5 58.91 14.67 -12.54
N LEU A 6 57.76 14.64 -11.83
CA LEU A 6 56.98 13.43 -11.61
C LEU A 6 55.96 13.37 -12.73
N THR A 7 56.23 12.50 -13.70
CA THR A 7 55.30 12.08 -14.76
C THR A 7 54.05 11.44 -14.16
N GLY A 8 52.90 12.12 -14.33
CA GLY A 8 51.61 11.61 -13.97
C GLY A 8 51.23 10.43 -14.87
N THR A 9 51.17 9.24 -14.30
CA THR A 9 50.47 8.08 -14.91
C THR A 9 48.98 8.30 -14.76
N SER A 10 48.31 8.57 -15.88
CA SER A 10 46.85 8.59 -15.95
C SER A 10 46.33 7.15 -15.70
N ALA A 11 45.85 6.92 -14.48
CA ALA A 11 45.12 5.72 -14.18
C ALA A 11 43.82 5.74 -15.00
N SER A 12 43.69 4.81 -15.91
CA SER A 12 42.44 4.54 -16.65
C SER A 12 41.36 4.19 -15.65
N GLU A 13 40.31 5.01 -15.52
CA GLU A 13 39.13 4.68 -14.74
C GLU A 13 38.55 3.35 -15.18
N PRO A 14 38.21 2.46 -14.24
CA PRO A 14 37.68 1.13 -14.60
C PRO A 14 36.35 1.28 -15.33
N THR A 15 36.23 0.61 -16.45
CA THR A 15 35.04 0.54 -17.33
C THR A 15 33.74 0.11 -16.62
N SER A 16 33.82 -0.36 -15.37
CA SER A 16 32.66 -0.71 -14.52
C SER A 16 31.78 0.51 -14.13
N SER A 17 32.34 1.74 -14.12
CA SER A 17 31.58 2.93 -13.74
C SER A 17 30.52 3.34 -14.77
N LYS A 18 30.77 3.08 -16.05
CA LYS A 18 29.82 3.43 -17.15
C LYS A 18 28.56 2.58 -17.12
N TRP A 19 28.68 1.30 -16.80
CA TRP A 19 27.52 0.41 -16.68
C TRP A 19 26.68 0.68 -15.44
N MET A 20 27.33 1.02 -14.31
CA MET A 20 26.60 1.43 -13.10
C MET A 20 25.94 2.81 -13.26
N ALA A 21 26.57 3.75 -13.95
CA ALA A 21 25.94 5.04 -14.28
C ALA A 21 24.76 4.90 -15.26
N LEU A 22 24.80 3.89 -16.16
CA LEU A 22 23.70 3.55 -17.05
C LEU A 22 22.50 2.93 -16.31
N LEU A 23 22.72 2.27 -15.17
CA LEU A 23 21.66 1.69 -14.33
C LEU A 23 21.10 2.69 -13.31
N ALA A 24 21.85 3.72 -12.96
CA ALA A 24 21.54 4.63 -11.85
C ALA A 24 20.34 5.58 -12.06
N LYS A 25 19.88 5.81 -13.31
CA LYS A 25 18.63 6.54 -13.60
C LYS A 25 17.90 5.85 -14.76
N PRO A 26 16.91 4.99 -14.48
CA PRO A 26 16.13 4.42 -15.56
C PRO A 26 15.37 5.56 -16.27
N SER A 27 15.66 5.79 -17.53
CA SER A 27 14.84 6.69 -18.35
C SER A 27 13.43 6.06 -18.46
N ALA A 28 12.40 6.90 -18.57
CA ALA A 28 11.02 6.42 -18.75
C ALA A 28 10.92 5.40 -19.90
N ALA A 29 11.71 5.57 -20.95
CA ALA A 29 11.80 4.63 -22.06
C ALA A 29 12.30 3.23 -21.64
N ARG A 30 13.30 3.14 -20.75
CA ARG A 30 13.79 1.82 -20.26
C ARG A 30 12.76 1.12 -19.39
N VAL A 31 12.07 1.86 -18.53
CA VAL A 31 11.00 1.29 -17.70
C VAL A 31 9.88 0.76 -18.60
N MET A 32 9.50 1.50 -19.65
CA MET A 32 8.50 1.04 -20.62
C MET A 32 8.97 -0.20 -21.40
N VAL A 33 10.22 -0.24 -21.84
CA VAL A 33 10.76 -1.40 -22.56
C VAL A 33 10.80 -2.63 -21.66
N VAL A 34 11.32 -2.52 -20.42
CA VAL A 34 11.36 -3.65 -19.48
C VAL A 34 9.94 -4.10 -19.12
N GLY A 35 9.03 -3.16 -18.86
CA GLY A 35 7.61 -3.48 -18.59
C GLY A 35 6.95 -4.17 -19.79
N GLY A 36 7.19 -3.68 -21.01
CA GLY A 36 6.69 -4.28 -22.23
C GLY A 36 7.23 -5.70 -22.47
N VAL A 37 8.54 -5.92 -22.24
CA VAL A 37 9.16 -7.25 -22.34
C VAL A 37 8.55 -8.23 -21.32
N LEU A 38 8.43 -7.82 -20.05
CA LEU A 38 7.82 -8.63 -19.01
C LEU A 38 6.36 -8.96 -19.32
N PHE A 39 5.59 -7.98 -19.81
CA PHE A 39 4.21 -8.19 -20.22
C PHE A 39 4.10 -9.16 -21.39
N THR A 40 4.97 -9.03 -22.40
CA THR A 40 5.03 -9.96 -23.54
C THR A 40 5.37 -11.37 -23.09
N LEU A 41 6.33 -11.52 -22.17
CA LEU A 41 6.68 -12.82 -21.60
C LEU A 41 5.51 -13.45 -20.83
N LEU A 42 4.78 -12.66 -20.04
CA LEU A 42 3.58 -13.15 -19.33
C LEU A 42 2.49 -13.58 -20.31
N SER A 43 2.23 -12.80 -21.37
CA SER A 43 1.26 -13.15 -22.41
C SER A 43 1.64 -14.44 -23.16
N LEU A 44 2.91 -14.60 -23.51
CA LEU A 44 3.42 -15.83 -24.13
C LEU A 44 3.33 -17.02 -23.17
N THR A 45 3.66 -16.85 -21.90
CA THR A 45 3.52 -17.91 -20.89
C THR A 45 2.07 -18.36 -20.77
N ARG A 46 1.10 -17.43 -20.76
CA ARG A 46 -0.33 -17.75 -20.79
C ARG A 46 -0.67 -18.67 -21.96
N MET A 47 -0.24 -18.30 -23.16
CA MET A 47 -0.53 -19.07 -24.38
C MET A 47 0.08 -20.46 -24.38
N ILE A 48 1.29 -20.62 -23.81
CA ILE A 48 2.01 -21.91 -23.77
C ILE A 48 1.43 -22.84 -22.71
N THR A 49 0.95 -22.28 -21.59
CA THR A 49 0.51 -23.05 -20.41
C THR A 49 -1.01 -23.16 -20.30
N ASP A 50 -1.77 -22.59 -21.23
CA ASP A 50 -3.24 -22.40 -21.14
C ASP A 50 -3.67 -21.77 -19.79
N GLY A 51 -2.76 -20.99 -19.20
CA GLY A 51 -2.92 -20.35 -17.89
C GLY A 51 -3.68 -19.02 -17.98
N ASP A 52 -4.95 -19.06 -18.37
CA ASP A 52 -5.80 -17.84 -18.54
C ASP A 52 -5.83 -16.94 -17.31
N ASP A 53 -5.54 -17.47 -16.14
CA ASP A 53 -5.51 -16.71 -14.90
C ASP A 53 -4.34 -15.71 -14.77
N LEU A 54 -3.25 -15.87 -15.53
CA LEU A 54 -2.04 -15.03 -15.37
C LEU A 54 -2.30 -13.55 -15.65
N THR A 55 -3.09 -13.25 -16.69
CA THR A 55 -3.35 -11.89 -17.16
C THR A 55 -4.83 -11.52 -17.14
N SER A 56 -5.67 -12.36 -16.51
CA SER A 56 -7.12 -12.14 -16.45
C SER A 56 -7.50 -10.91 -15.62
N SER A 57 -8.67 -10.36 -15.93
CA SER A 57 -9.29 -9.28 -15.14
C SER A 57 -9.47 -9.65 -13.66
N GLY A 58 -9.75 -10.92 -13.40
CA GLY A 58 -9.86 -11.42 -12.03
C GLY A 58 -8.53 -11.42 -11.26
N THR A 59 -7.41 -11.72 -11.91
CA THR A 59 -6.07 -11.64 -11.29
C THR A 59 -5.71 -10.19 -11.01
N MET A 60 -5.97 -9.28 -11.95
CA MET A 60 -5.69 -7.85 -11.75
C MET A 60 -6.58 -7.23 -10.65
N SER A 61 -7.86 -7.59 -10.60
CA SER A 61 -8.77 -7.18 -9.52
C SER A 61 -8.29 -7.70 -8.15
N THR A 62 -7.83 -8.98 -8.09
CA THR A 62 -7.25 -9.56 -6.88
C THR A 62 -5.95 -8.84 -6.50
N THR A 63 -5.08 -8.57 -7.48
CA THR A 63 -3.84 -7.80 -7.29
C THR A 63 -4.14 -6.43 -6.68
N LEU A 64 -5.10 -5.69 -7.21
CA LEU A 64 -5.48 -4.39 -6.68
C LEU A 64 -5.99 -4.48 -5.24
N ARG A 65 -6.78 -5.51 -4.92
CA ARG A 65 -7.31 -5.77 -3.58
C ARG A 65 -6.21 -6.08 -2.57
N VAL A 66 -5.23 -6.89 -2.95
CA VAL A 66 -4.09 -7.27 -2.08
C VAL A 66 -3.09 -6.12 -1.96
N THR A 67 -2.86 -5.38 -3.04
CA THR A 67 -1.98 -4.20 -3.08
C THR A 67 -2.47 -3.07 -2.19
N THR A 68 -3.78 -2.88 -2.07
CA THR A 68 -4.37 -1.72 -1.38
C THR A 68 -3.90 -1.56 0.07
N PRO A 69 -3.93 -2.59 0.96
CA PRO A 69 -3.43 -2.43 2.32
C PRO A 69 -1.91 -2.19 2.37
N ILE A 70 -1.13 -2.78 1.47
CA ILE A 70 0.32 -2.56 1.36
C ILE A 70 0.60 -1.11 0.93
N LEU A 71 -0.14 -0.60 -0.04
CA LEU A 71 -0.06 0.78 -0.50
C LEU A 71 -0.35 1.77 0.65
N LEU A 72 -1.43 1.54 1.40
CA LEU A 72 -1.80 2.41 2.53
C LEU A 72 -0.73 2.37 3.63
N ALA A 73 -0.16 1.21 3.94
CA ALA A 73 0.97 1.09 4.84
C ALA A 73 2.21 1.85 4.32
N GLY A 74 2.52 1.73 3.03
CA GLY A 74 3.62 2.46 2.42
C GLY A 74 3.41 3.98 2.42
N LEU A 75 2.19 4.45 2.13
CA LEU A 75 1.88 5.88 2.22
C LEU A 75 1.97 6.38 3.67
N ALA A 76 1.53 5.60 4.66
CA ALA A 76 1.72 5.93 6.08
C ALA A 76 3.21 6.06 6.44
N GLY A 77 4.04 5.11 5.99
CA GLY A 77 5.50 5.18 6.13
C GLY A 77 6.08 6.43 5.48
N LEU A 78 5.64 6.76 4.28
CA LEU A 78 6.07 7.95 3.55
C LEU A 78 5.82 9.25 4.35
N TRP A 79 4.65 9.39 4.97
CA TRP A 79 4.33 10.54 5.82
C TRP A 79 5.25 10.64 7.03
N ALA A 80 5.53 9.52 7.70
CA ALA A 80 6.40 9.48 8.87
C ALA A 80 7.87 9.73 8.50
N GLU A 81 8.37 9.09 7.44
CA GLU A 81 9.77 9.24 7.02
C GLU A 81 10.07 10.63 6.45
N ARG A 82 9.10 11.26 5.77
CA ARG A 82 9.26 12.63 5.27
C ARG A 82 9.34 13.68 6.38
N VAL A 83 8.91 13.39 7.59
CA VAL A 83 9.09 14.26 8.77
C VAL A 83 10.30 13.86 9.63
N GLY A 84 11.07 12.88 9.15
CA GLY A 84 12.31 12.39 9.78
C GLY A 84 12.09 11.35 10.88
N ILE A 85 10.96 10.64 10.88
CA ILE A 85 10.66 9.58 11.86
C ILE A 85 10.42 8.26 11.11
N VAL A 86 11.29 7.28 11.33
CA VAL A 86 11.09 5.92 10.81
C VAL A 86 10.04 5.22 11.66
N ASN A 87 8.90 4.87 11.08
CA ASN A 87 7.78 4.30 11.81
C ASN A 87 7.63 2.79 11.55
N ILE A 88 8.36 1.97 12.29
CA ILE A 88 8.20 0.51 12.25
C ILE A 88 6.88 0.06 12.90
N GLY A 89 6.25 0.91 13.72
CA GLY A 89 4.96 0.65 14.37
C GLY A 89 3.74 0.62 13.42
N ILE A 90 3.94 0.82 12.11
CA ILE A 90 2.86 0.74 11.10
C ILE A 90 2.14 -0.60 11.15
N GLU A 91 2.85 -1.71 11.36
CA GLU A 91 2.24 -3.03 11.51
C GLU A 91 1.24 -3.05 12.68
N GLY A 92 1.62 -2.51 13.85
CA GLY A 92 0.74 -2.40 15.01
C GLY A 92 -0.45 -1.46 14.78
N MET A 93 -0.23 -0.34 14.07
CA MET A 93 -1.31 0.58 13.68
C MET A 93 -2.32 -0.12 12.76
N MET A 94 -1.86 -0.96 11.82
CA MET A 94 -2.71 -1.79 10.99
C MET A 94 -3.45 -2.85 11.82
N ILE A 95 -2.79 -3.51 12.79
CA ILE A 95 -3.40 -4.51 13.67
C ILE A 95 -4.56 -3.87 14.45
N VAL A 96 -4.34 -2.72 15.08
CA VAL A 96 -5.42 -1.96 15.75
C VAL A 96 -6.51 -1.57 14.77
N GLY A 97 -6.14 -1.16 13.55
CA GLY A 97 -7.08 -0.83 12.47
C GLY A 97 -7.94 -2.02 12.04
N THR A 98 -7.37 -3.25 11.95
CA THR A 98 -8.15 -4.45 11.62
C THR A 98 -9.18 -4.76 12.70
N TRP A 99 -8.78 -4.67 13.97
CA TRP A 99 -9.67 -4.98 15.09
C TRP A 99 -10.81 -3.97 15.20
N LEU A 100 -10.50 -2.67 15.26
CA LEU A 100 -11.50 -1.60 15.33
C LEU A 100 -12.39 -1.57 14.10
N GLY A 101 -11.82 -1.85 12.92
CA GLY A 101 -12.57 -1.98 11.67
C GLY A 101 -13.59 -3.09 11.75
N GLY A 102 -13.19 -4.30 12.14
CA GLY A 102 -14.08 -5.45 12.28
C GLY A 102 -15.14 -5.25 13.37
N TRP A 103 -14.74 -4.74 14.54
CA TRP A 103 -15.68 -4.46 15.64
C TRP A 103 -16.70 -3.38 15.27
N GLY A 104 -16.24 -2.27 14.68
CA GLY A 104 -17.12 -1.20 14.23
C GLY A 104 -18.03 -1.61 13.09
N ALA A 105 -17.55 -2.44 12.14
CA ALA A 105 -18.35 -2.96 11.06
C ALA A 105 -19.46 -3.91 11.54
N TRP A 106 -19.18 -4.70 12.55
CA TRP A 106 -20.18 -5.57 13.18
C TRP A 106 -21.30 -4.78 13.86
N HIS A 107 -20.97 -3.68 14.57
CA HIS A 107 -21.97 -2.90 15.31
C HIS A 107 -22.71 -1.89 14.42
N TRP A 108 -22.00 -1.09 13.64
CA TRP A 108 -22.53 0.10 12.95
C TRP A 108 -22.37 0.09 11.44
N GLY A 109 -21.82 -0.99 10.89
CA GLY A 109 -21.60 -1.14 9.46
C GLY A 109 -20.19 -0.75 9.01
N SER A 110 -19.86 -1.21 7.81
CA SER A 110 -18.50 -1.23 7.29
C SER A 110 -17.84 0.15 7.17
N TRP A 111 -18.59 1.21 6.84
CA TRP A 111 -18.06 2.58 6.78
C TRP A 111 -17.74 3.14 8.16
N ALA A 112 -18.58 2.87 9.15
CA ALA A 112 -18.31 3.25 10.53
C ALA A 112 -17.08 2.51 11.08
N GLY A 113 -16.89 1.23 10.69
CA GLY A 113 -15.69 0.46 11.00
C GLY A 113 -14.42 1.11 10.48
N ILE A 114 -14.40 1.56 9.22
CA ILE A 114 -13.25 2.28 8.64
C ILE A 114 -12.99 3.59 9.41
N GLY A 115 -14.04 4.37 9.67
CA GLY A 115 -13.90 5.63 10.41
C GLY A 115 -13.32 5.41 11.82
N LEU A 116 -13.84 4.43 12.55
CA LEU A 116 -13.35 4.07 13.88
C LEU A 116 -11.89 3.60 13.87
N ALA A 117 -11.54 2.79 12.89
CA ALA A 117 -10.17 2.33 12.70
C ALA A 117 -9.20 3.50 12.48
N MET A 118 -9.58 4.46 11.63
CA MET A 118 -8.74 5.65 11.38
C MET A 118 -8.56 6.48 12.67
N VAL A 119 -9.60 6.65 13.48
CA VAL A 119 -9.49 7.32 14.78
C VAL A 119 -8.54 6.55 15.72
N GLY A 120 -8.69 5.23 15.83
CA GLY A 120 -7.77 4.40 16.58
C GLY A 120 -6.32 4.49 16.09
N GLY A 121 -6.14 4.52 14.77
CA GLY A 121 -4.82 4.72 14.17
C GLY A 121 -4.20 6.07 14.49
N ILE A 122 -4.99 7.15 14.52
CA ILE A 122 -4.54 8.47 14.99
C ILE A 122 -4.02 8.38 16.43
N LEU A 123 -4.75 7.72 17.32
CA LEU A 123 -4.34 7.58 18.72
C LEU A 123 -3.02 6.81 18.87
N VAL A 124 -2.85 5.71 18.14
CA VAL A 124 -1.60 4.95 18.13
C VAL A 124 -0.45 5.75 17.50
N GLY A 125 -0.73 6.50 16.43
CA GLY A 125 0.23 7.41 15.80
C GLY A 125 0.68 8.52 16.74
N LEU A 126 -0.25 9.08 17.52
CA LEU A 126 0.05 10.07 18.56
C LEU A 126 0.83 9.45 19.72
N LEU A 127 0.53 8.21 20.13
CA LEU A 127 1.33 7.49 21.13
C LEU A 127 2.78 7.33 20.66
N HIS A 128 2.99 6.96 19.38
CA HIS A 128 4.32 6.90 18.78
C HIS A 128 5.00 8.26 18.74
N ALA A 129 4.24 9.34 18.44
CA ALA A 129 4.75 10.70 18.47
C ALA A 129 5.17 11.14 19.88
N VAL A 130 4.40 10.82 20.92
CA VAL A 130 4.77 11.10 22.31
C VAL A 130 6.08 10.38 22.66
N ALA A 131 6.20 9.11 22.32
CA ALA A 131 7.41 8.34 22.60
C ALA A 131 8.65 8.92 21.89
N THR A 132 8.54 9.19 20.59
CA THR A 132 9.68 9.54 19.75
C THR A 132 10.02 11.03 19.75
N VAL A 133 9.02 11.91 19.84
CA VAL A 133 9.21 13.36 19.73
C VAL A 133 9.32 14.02 21.12
N HIS A 134 8.55 13.56 22.11
CA HIS A 134 8.56 14.15 23.44
C HIS A 134 9.61 13.49 24.34
N PHE A 135 9.64 12.15 24.38
CA PHE A 135 10.59 11.41 25.22
C PHE A 135 11.88 11.06 24.50
N ASN A 136 12.04 11.40 23.23
CA ASN A 136 13.22 11.07 22.41
C ASN A 136 13.62 9.58 22.44
N ILE A 137 12.63 8.68 22.59
CA ILE A 137 12.86 7.25 22.49
C ILE A 137 13.21 6.91 21.04
N ASP A 138 14.13 5.96 20.87
CA ASP A 138 14.49 5.45 19.54
C ASP A 138 13.26 5.00 18.77
N HIS A 139 13.19 5.38 17.49
CA HIS A 139 12.02 5.16 16.61
C HIS A 139 11.72 3.67 16.43
N VAL A 140 12.79 2.83 16.32
CA VAL A 140 12.67 1.39 16.12
C VAL A 140 12.12 0.74 17.38
N VAL A 141 12.67 1.11 18.55
CA VAL A 141 12.24 0.59 19.85
C VAL A 141 10.78 0.92 20.11
N SER A 142 10.38 2.18 19.90
CA SER A 142 8.98 2.60 20.04
C SER A 142 8.06 1.86 19.07
N GLY A 143 8.48 1.68 17.81
CA GLY A 143 7.69 0.96 16.80
C GLY A 143 7.48 -0.50 17.15
N ILE A 144 8.55 -1.21 17.60
CA ILE A 144 8.45 -2.61 18.03
C ILE A 144 7.54 -2.75 19.25
N ALA A 145 7.65 -1.84 20.23
CA ALA A 145 6.78 -1.84 21.39
C ALA A 145 5.30 -1.71 21.01
N ILE A 146 4.99 -0.79 20.08
CA ILE A 146 3.62 -0.62 19.54
C ILE A 146 3.13 -1.90 18.88
N ASN A 147 3.96 -2.59 18.09
CA ASN A 147 3.56 -3.81 17.40
C ASN A 147 3.21 -4.93 18.40
N ILE A 148 4.01 -5.10 19.45
CA ILE A 148 3.76 -6.10 20.51
C ILE A 148 2.49 -5.73 21.29
N LEU A 149 2.35 -4.47 21.70
CA LEU A 149 1.18 -3.99 22.42
C LEU A 149 -0.10 -4.14 21.59
N ALA A 150 -0.06 -3.77 20.31
CA ALA A 150 -1.19 -3.90 19.41
C ALA A 150 -1.64 -5.36 19.26
N ALA A 151 -0.70 -6.28 19.05
CA ALA A 151 -1.01 -7.70 18.93
C ALA A 151 -1.66 -8.25 20.20
N GLY A 152 -1.03 -8.06 21.35
CA GLY A 152 -1.56 -8.56 22.64
C GLY A 152 -2.88 -7.91 23.03
N THR A 153 -3.01 -6.59 22.85
CA THR A 153 -4.26 -5.88 23.16
C THR A 153 -5.41 -6.34 22.29
N THR A 154 -5.22 -6.47 20.98
CA THR A 154 -6.29 -6.90 20.07
C THR A 154 -6.67 -8.36 20.29
N GLU A 155 -5.73 -9.23 20.65
CA GLU A 155 -6.01 -10.62 21.02
C GLU A 155 -6.88 -10.66 22.29
N TYR A 156 -6.48 -9.98 23.34
CA TYR A 156 -7.24 -9.90 24.59
C TYR A 156 -8.66 -9.32 24.37
N LEU A 157 -8.76 -8.23 23.63
CA LEU A 157 -10.05 -7.61 23.30
C LEU A 157 -10.93 -8.53 22.43
N SER A 158 -10.35 -9.37 21.58
CA SER A 158 -11.10 -10.33 20.76
C SER A 158 -11.78 -11.39 21.62
N ILE A 159 -11.10 -11.90 22.63
CA ILE A 159 -11.68 -12.87 23.56
C ILE A 159 -12.88 -12.25 24.31
N ILE A 160 -12.74 -10.99 24.76
CA ILE A 160 -13.84 -10.33 25.49
C ILE A 160 -15.00 -9.98 24.58
N ALA A 161 -14.72 -9.44 23.39
CA ALA A 161 -15.76 -8.85 22.53
C ALA A 161 -16.45 -9.88 21.64
N PHE A 162 -15.76 -10.92 21.18
CA PHE A 162 -16.27 -11.81 20.12
C PHE A 162 -16.58 -13.23 20.58
N LYS A 163 -15.99 -13.69 21.70
CA LYS A 163 -16.27 -15.02 22.26
C LYS A 163 -17.75 -15.15 22.63
N GLY A 164 -18.38 -16.21 22.16
CA GLY A 164 -19.81 -16.48 22.42
C GLY A 164 -20.81 -15.71 21.55
N GLN A 165 -20.32 -14.82 20.66
CA GLN A 165 -21.17 -14.14 19.69
C GLN A 165 -21.45 -15.04 18.49
N GLN A 166 -22.65 -14.96 17.93
CA GLN A 166 -23.02 -15.75 16.75
C GLN A 166 -22.15 -15.35 15.54
N GLY A 167 -21.42 -16.32 14.98
CA GLY A 167 -20.45 -16.09 13.90
C GLY A 167 -19.12 -15.49 14.36
N GLY A 168 -18.93 -15.29 15.68
CA GLY A 168 -17.67 -14.86 16.28
C GLY A 168 -16.92 -16.00 16.97
N GLY A 169 -15.70 -15.71 17.42
CA GLY A 169 -14.83 -16.64 18.14
C GLY A 169 -13.71 -15.91 18.85
N GLU A 170 -12.84 -16.63 19.56
CA GLU A 170 -11.72 -16.00 20.30
C GLU A 170 -10.75 -15.21 19.40
N SER A 171 -10.60 -15.64 18.14
CA SER A 171 -9.68 -15.05 17.16
C SER A 171 -10.36 -14.40 15.95
N GLN A 172 -11.70 -14.31 15.95
CA GLN A 172 -12.45 -13.84 14.80
C GLN A 172 -13.70 -13.05 15.25
N SER A 173 -13.99 -11.92 14.58
CA SER A 173 -15.22 -11.16 14.81
C SER A 173 -16.43 -11.83 14.11
N PRO A 174 -17.66 -11.57 14.59
CA PRO A 174 -18.83 -11.75 13.75
C PRO A 174 -18.70 -11.00 12.41
N PRO A 175 -19.44 -11.42 11.36
CA PRO A 175 -19.44 -10.72 10.08
C PRO A 175 -19.89 -9.26 10.22
N GLY A 176 -19.19 -8.37 9.52
CA GLY A 176 -19.57 -6.95 9.44
C GLY A 176 -20.91 -6.75 8.75
N LYS A 177 -21.69 -5.80 9.21
CA LYS A 177 -22.97 -5.40 8.62
C LYS A 177 -22.77 -4.49 7.42
N GLY A 178 -23.56 -4.71 6.37
CA GLY A 178 -23.51 -3.90 5.15
C GLY A 178 -22.35 -4.26 4.23
N GLY A 179 -22.42 -3.76 3.01
CA GLY A 179 -21.41 -3.94 1.98
C GLY A 179 -20.96 -2.58 1.44
N TYR A 180 -19.93 -2.60 0.63
CA TYR A 180 -19.52 -1.44 -0.15
C TYR A 180 -20.15 -1.51 -1.53
N GLY A 181 -20.63 -0.38 -2.04
CA GLY A 181 -21.03 -0.30 -3.44
C GLY A 181 -19.88 -0.72 -4.34
N LYS A 182 -20.17 -1.56 -5.32
CA LYS A 182 -19.25 -1.91 -6.38
C LYS A 182 -19.44 -0.93 -7.52
N PHE A 183 -18.34 -0.54 -8.13
CA PHE A 183 -18.32 0.38 -9.23
C PHE A 183 -17.73 -0.30 -10.45
N ASP A 184 -18.49 -0.30 -11.56
CA ASP A 184 -18.03 -0.68 -12.87
C ASP A 184 -17.93 0.55 -13.73
N MET A 185 -16.80 0.75 -14.42
CA MET A 185 -16.59 1.93 -15.25
C MET A 185 -17.47 1.88 -16.46
N PRO A 186 -18.36 2.88 -16.66
CA PRO A 186 -19.24 2.94 -17.83
C PRO A 186 -18.45 2.91 -19.13
N LEU A 187 -19.02 2.31 -20.18
CA LEU A 187 -18.47 2.14 -21.53
C LEU A 187 -17.27 1.20 -21.67
N LEU A 188 -16.52 0.95 -20.59
CA LEU A 188 -15.37 0.05 -20.60
C LEU A 188 -15.73 -1.34 -20.05
N SER A 189 -16.37 -1.40 -18.89
CA SER A 189 -16.61 -2.63 -18.14
C SER A 189 -18.08 -2.88 -17.80
N GLY A 190 -19.03 -2.35 -18.59
CA GLY A 190 -20.45 -2.64 -18.44
C GLY A 190 -21.15 -1.89 -17.30
N GLY A 191 -20.63 -0.73 -16.89
CA GLY A 191 -21.23 0.11 -15.85
C GLY A 191 -22.60 0.70 -16.24
N ASN A 192 -23.26 1.34 -15.28
CA ASN A 192 -24.60 1.91 -15.44
C ASN A 192 -24.54 3.44 -15.43
N ILE A 193 -25.16 4.09 -16.42
CA ILE A 193 -25.33 5.55 -16.50
C ILE A 193 -26.83 5.85 -16.52
N GLY A 194 -27.36 6.40 -15.41
CA GLY A 194 -28.76 6.84 -15.37
C GLY A 194 -29.79 5.76 -15.67
N GLY A 195 -29.51 4.49 -15.33
CA GLY A 195 -30.39 3.34 -15.60
C GLY A 195 -30.09 2.61 -16.92
N TRP A 196 -29.24 3.15 -17.79
CA TRP A 196 -28.79 2.49 -19.01
C TRP A 196 -27.50 1.70 -18.75
N LYS A 197 -27.58 0.36 -19.00
CA LYS A 197 -26.42 -0.53 -18.88
C LYS A 197 -25.53 -0.39 -20.12
N THR A 198 -24.30 0.11 -19.94
CA THR A 198 -23.35 0.29 -21.03
C THR A 198 -22.74 -1.04 -21.49
N PRO A 199 -22.26 -1.14 -22.74
CA PRO A 199 -21.60 -2.36 -23.22
C PRO A 199 -20.28 -2.62 -22.46
N ASP A 200 -19.98 -3.89 -22.21
CA ASP A 200 -18.70 -4.36 -21.70
C ASP A 200 -17.75 -4.64 -22.86
N VAL A 201 -17.06 -3.59 -23.31
CA VAL A 201 -16.13 -3.69 -24.47
C VAL A 201 -14.88 -4.47 -24.09
N LEU A 202 -14.34 -4.22 -22.90
CA LEU A 202 -13.12 -4.90 -22.43
C LEU A 202 -13.37 -6.39 -22.19
N GLY A 203 -14.54 -6.77 -21.66
CA GLY A 203 -14.90 -8.18 -21.47
C GLY A 203 -15.05 -8.94 -22.78
N ARG A 204 -15.50 -8.29 -23.84
CA ARG A 204 -15.53 -8.91 -25.18
C ARG A 204 -14.16 -9.14 -25.75
N ILE A 205 -13.23 -8.19 -25.58
CA ILE A 205 -11.85 -8.32 -26.07
C ILE A 205 -11.08 -9.35 -25.24
N GLU A 206 -11.26 -9.38 -23.92
CA GLU A 206 -10.67 -10.37 -23.00
C GLU A 206 -11.03 -11.81 -23.40
N GLY A 207 -12.21 -12.03 -23.99
CA GLY A 207 -12.67 -13.33 -24.47
C GLY A 207 -11.99 -13.82 -25.78
N TRP A 208 -11.07 -13.08 -26.36
CA TRP A 208 -10.34 -13.52 -27.58
C TRP A 208 -9.09 -14.32 -27.21
N HIS A 209 -9.26 -15.58 -26.85
CA HIS A 209 -8.19 -16.43 -26.31
C HIS A 209 -7.04 -16.70 -27.29
N ASP A 210 -7.31 -16.69 -28.60
CA ASP A 210 -6.33 -17.05 -29.65
C ASP A 210 -5.40 -15.89 -30.06
N VAL A 211 -5.63 -14.68 -29.53
CA VAL A 211 -4.83 -13.49 -29.89
C VAL A 211 -3.90 -13.13 -28.74
N PRO A 212 -2.58 -12.96 -28.98
CA PRO A 212 -1.66 -12.52 -27.92
C PRO A 212 -1.80 -11.01 -27.64
N LEU A 213 -1.41 -10.58 -26.45
CA LEU A 213 -1.28 -9.20 -25.97
C LEU A 213 -2.58 -8.41 -25.84
N LEU A 214 -3.48 -8.45 -26.81
CA LEU A 214 -4.68 -7.59 -26.78
C LEU A 214 -5.70 -8.00 -25.71
N PRO A 215 -6.08 -9.28 -25.57
CA PRO A 215 -6.93 -9.75 -24.49
C PRO A 215 -6.30 -9.57 -23.12
N ASP A 216 -4.98 -9.78 -23.02
CA ASP A 216 -4.24 -9.59 -21.78
C ASP A 216 -4.27 -8.15 -21.30
N LEU A 217 -4.06 -7.20 -22.23
CA LEU A 217 -4.18 -5.78 -21.92
C LEU A 217 -5.61 -5.40 -21.55
N ALA A 218 -6.61 -5.95 -22.27
CA ALA A 218 -8.02 -5.73 -21.95
C ALA A 218 -8.36 -6.28 -20.56
N GLY A 219 -7.89 -7.49 -20.22
CA GLY A 219 -8.04 -8.10 -18.89
C GLY A 219 -7.42 -7.25 -17.78
N LEU A 220 -6.19 -6.76 -17.95
CA LEU A 220 -5.54 -5.89 -16.98
C LEU A 220 -6.33 -4.58 -16.77
N ILE A 221 -6.77 -3.91 -17.84
CA ILE A 221 -7.55 -2.67 -17.75
C ILE A 221 -8.91 -2.94 -17.12
N ARG A 222 -9.58 -4.02 -17.53
CA ARG A 222 -10.88 -4.42 -16.99
C ARG A 222 -10.79 -4.72 -15.49
N GLY A 223 -9.75 -5.42 -15.02
CA GLY A 223 -9.54 -5.71 -13.60
C GLY A 223 -9.37 -4.48 -12.71
N ILE A 224 -8.94 -3.33 -13.27
CA ILE A 224 -8.87 -2.05 -12.56
C ILE A 224 -10.19 -1.28 -12.64
N THR A 225 -11.02 -1.53 -13.65
CA THR A 225 -12.22 -0.73 -13.97
C THR A 225 -13.54 -1.44 -13.67
N SER A 226 -13.54 -2.75 -13.42
CA SER A 226 -14.71 -3.54 -13.07
C SER A 226 -14.68 -4.02 -11.63
N ASP A 227 -15.86 -4.10 -11.02
CA ASP A 227 -16.07 -4.67 -9.68
C ASP A 227 -15.21 -4.04 -8.57
N VAL A 228 -14.87 -2.74 -8.73
CA VAL A 228 -14.02 -2.02 -7.79
C VAL A 228 -14.85 -1.51 -6.62
N ASN A 229 -14.45 -1.88 -5.41
CA ASN A 229 -15.09 -1.38 -4.19
C ASN A 229 -14.74 0.08 -3.92
N LEU A 230 -15.69 0.86 -3.44
CA LEU A 230 -15.49 2.29 -3.15
C LEU A 230 -14.32 2.55 -2.17
N PRO A 231 -14.07 1.75 -1.12
CA PRO A 231 -12.86 1.90 -0.29
C PRO A 231 -11.55 1.73 -1.07
N THR A 232 -11.53 0.90 -2.12
CA THR A 232 -10.34 0.78 -3.00
C THR A 232 -10.11 2.06 -3.79
N VAL A 233 -11.19 2.65 -4.33
CA VAL A 233 -11.11 3.95 -5.03
C VAL A 233 -10.60 5.03 -4.09
N LEU A 234 -11.12 5.06 -2.87
CA LEU A 234 -10.67 6.00 -1.83
C LEU A 234 -9.19 5.80 -1.51
N ALA A 235 -8.73 4.56 -1.34
CA ALA A 235 -7.32 4.25 -1.11
C ALA A 235 -6.42 4.71 -2.28
N MET A 236 -6.85 4.52 -3.52
CA MET A 236 -6.12 5.02 -4.69
C MET A 236 -6.09 6.55 -4.73
N ALA A 237 -7.14 7.23 -4.27
CA ALA A 237 -7.19 8.69 -4.17
C ALA A 237 -6.18 9.24 -3.14
N PHE A 238 -5.74 8.45 -2.15
CA PHE A 238 -4.66 8.86 -1.24
C PHE A 238 -3.31 9.06 -1.95
N ILE A 239 -3.07 8.43 -3.11
CA ILE A 239 -1.83 8.63 -3.87
C ILE A 239 -1.71 10.08 -4.35
N PRO A 240 -2.62 10.60 -5.19
CA PRO A 240 -2.55 12.00 -5.63
C PRO A 240 -2.75 12.98 -4.46
N ALA A 241 -3.57 12.66 -3.47
CA ALA A 241 -3.76 13.49 -2.28
C ALA A 241 -2.44 13.65 -1.50
N THR A 242 -1.73 12.56 -1.22
CA THR A 242 -0.41 12.60 -0.57
C THR A 242 0.61 13.36 -1.43
N ALA A 243 0.63 13.13 -2.75
CA ALA A 243 1.50 13.87 -3.65
C ALA A 243 1.20 15.37 -3.61
N TYR A 244 -0.06 15.75 -3.69
CA TYR A 244 -0.47 17.15 -3.63
C TYR A 244 -0.09 17.79 -2.30
N VAL A 245 -0.46 17.17 -1.17
CA VAL A 245 -0.18 17.71 0.16
C VAL A 245 1.32 17.85 0.40
N LEU A 246 2.11 16.82 0.13
CA LEU A 246 3.55 16.84 0.41
C LEU A 246 4.33 17.80 -0.50
N TRP A 247 3.95 17.96 -1.79
CA TRP A 247 4.76 18.75 -2.73
C TRP A 247 4.16 20.08 -3.15
N ARG A 248 2.84 20.29 -2.96
CA ARG A 248 2.14 21.49 -3.42
C ARG A 248 1.59 22.38 -2.30
N THR A 249 1.65 21.94 -1.03
CA THR A 249 1.10 22.74 0.08
C THR A 249 2.19 23.32 0.99
N ARG A 250 1.85 24.40 1.70
CA ARG A 250 2.72 24.99 2.74
C ARG A 250 2.96 24.02 3.90
N PHE A 251 1.99 23.18 4.21
CA PHE A 251 2.13 22.14 5.23
C PHE A 251 3.17 21.10 4.82
N GLY A 252 3.10 20.58 3.58
CA GLY A 252 4.06 19.63 3.06
C GLY A 252 5.49 20.19 2.98
N LEU A 253 5.64 21.49 2.68
CA LEU A 253 6.95 22.15 2.71
C LEU A 253 7.53 22.12 4.14
N ARG A 254 6.74 22.53 5.15
CA ARG A 254 7.15 22.51 6.56
C ARG A 254 7.48 21.09 7.03
N LEU A 255 6.68 20.10 6.59
CA LEU A 255 6.87 18.70 6.93
C LEU A 255 8.23 18.19 6.41
N ARG A 256 8.54 18.41 5.14
CA ARG A 256 9.81 18.00 4.53
C ARG A 256 11.00 18.74 5.14
N SER A 257 10.90 20.05 5.37
CA SER A 257 11.97 20.82 6.03
C SER A 257 12.22 20.32 7.45
N SER A 258 11.19 19.92 8.18
CA SER A 258 11.31 19.32 9.52
C SER A 258 12.02 17.96 9.51
N GLY A 259 11.96 17.21 8.40
CA GLY A 259 12.68 15.96 8.23
C GLY A 259 14.10 16.13 7.74
N GLU A 260 14.34 17.04 6.78
CA GLU A 260 15.66 17.28 6.19
C GLU A 260 16.60 18.04 7.14
N SER A 261 16.10 19.10 7.79
CA SER A 261 16.87 19.91 8.73
C SER A 261 15.95 20.55 9.78
N PRO A 262 15.68 19.86 10.91
CA PRO A 262 14.82 20.36 11.97
C PRO A 262 15.28 21.74 12.49
N GLN A 263 16.58 21.91 12.72
CA GLN A 263 17.18 23.14 13.26
C GLN A 263 16.96 24.35 12.31
N ALA A 264 17.14 24.14 11.00
CA ALA A 264 16.88 25.19 10.01
C ALA A 264 15.38 25.52 9.95
N GLY A 265 14.50 24.51 10.07
CA GLY A 265 13.06 24.73 10.16
C GLY A 265 12.67 25.60 11.37
N GLU A 266 13.21 25.29 12.55
CA GLU A 266 12.96 26.04 13.79
C GLU A 266 13.45 27.49 13.68
N SER A 267 14.62 27.72 13.09
CA SER A 267 15.16 29.06 12.86
C SER A 267 14.26 29.92 11.96
N LEU A 268 13.47 29.28 11.09
CA LEU A 268 12.47 29.93 10.23
C LEU A 268 11.07 29.99 10.88
N GLY A 269 10.95 29.67 12.18
CA GLY A 269 9.69 29.73 12.93
C GLY A 269 8.75 28.54 12.70
N VAL A 270 9.23 27.44 12.13
CA VAL A 270 8.44 26.21 11.99
C VAL A 270 8.45 25.44 13.31
N SER A 271 7.29 25.16 13.89
CA SER A 271 7.20 24.27 15.05
C SER A 271 7.37 22.81 14.62
N VAL A 272 8.61 22.33 14.62
CA VAL A 272 8.99 20.97 14.20
C VAL A 272 8.22 19.91 14.99
N THR A 273 8.13 20.08 16.32
CA THR A 273 7.36 19.18 17.20
C THR A 273 5.91 19.05 16.74
N ARG A 274 5.20 20.16 16.50
CA ARG A 274 3.80 20.14 16.05
C ARG A 274 3.64 19.43 14.71
N VAL A 275 4.54 19.70 13.77
CA VAL A 275 4.51 19.08 12.43
C VAL A 275 4.74 17.57 12.51
N ARG A 276 5.66 17.11 13.37
CA ARG A 276 5.91 15.67 13.62
C ARG A 276 4.68 14.96 14.19
N TYR A 277 4.03 15.56 15.19
CA TYR A 277 2.78 15.02 15.74
C TYR A 277 1.67 14.90 14.68
N GLN A 278 1.47 15.94 13.88
CA GLN A 278 0.47 15.93 12.82
C GLN A 278 0.78 14.86 11.75
N ALA A 279 2.04 14.72 11.35
CA ALA A 279 2.46 13.73 10.37
C ALA A 279 2.22 12.30 10.87
N LEU A 280 2.58 12.01 12.14
CA LEU A 280 2.39 10.68 12.72
C LEU A 280 0.91 10.37 12.97
N ALA A 281 0.08 11.36 13.32
CA ALA A 281 -1.37 11.19 13.40
C ALA A 281 -1.97 10.81 12.04
N VAL A 282 -1.58 11.48 10.96
CA VAL A 282 -2.00 11.17 9.59
C VAL A 282 -1.47 9.79 9.17
N ALA A 283 -0.20 9.49 9.44
CA ALA A 283 0.38 8.18 9.17
C ALA A 283 -0.39 7.05 9.87
N GLY A 284 -0.72 7.23 11.15
CA GLY A 284 -1.53 6.28 11.91
C GLY A 284 -2.93 6.07 11.32
N ALA A 285 -3.61 7.15 10.91
CA ALA A 285 -4.92 7.06 10.27
C ALA A 285 -4.86 6.25 8.96
N ILE A 286 -3.87 6.52 8.10
CA ILE A 286 -3.70 5.84 6.80
C ILE A 286 -3.34 4.37 7.03
N ALA A 287 -2.43 4.06 7.96
CA ALA A 287 -2.07 2.69 8.31
C ALA A 287 -3.27 1.89 8.82
N ALA A 288 -4.03 2.47 9.74
CA ALA A 288 -5.22 1.82 10.30
C ALA A 288 -6.35 1.67 9.26
N PHE A 289 -6.46 2.58 8.29
CA PHE A 289 -7.34 2.37 7.13
C PHE A 289 -6.90 1.14 6.34
N GLY A 290 -5.59 0.94 6.11
CA GLY A 290 -5.05 -0.28 5.51
C GLY A 290 -5.43 -1.54 6.29
N GLY A 291 -5.39 -1.48 7.61
CA GLY A 291 -5.87 -2.53 8.50
C GLY A 291 -7.38 -2.78 8.36
N ALA A 292 -8.20 -1.73 8.47
CA ALA A 292 -9.64 -1.82 8.31
C ALA A 292 -10.04 -2.36 6.92
N TYR A 293 -9.28 -2.05 5.90
CA TYR A 293 -9.49 -2.60 4.57
C TYR A 293 -9.43 -4.14 4.57
N LEU A 294 -8.48 -4.72 5.31
CA LEU A 294 -8.39 -6.19 5.44
C LEU A 294 -9.62 -6.78 6.11
N SER A 295 -10.07 -6.22 7.23
CA SER A 295 -11.21 -6.76 7.98
C SER A 295 -12.57 -6.43 7.37
N CYS A 296 -12.74 -5.24 6.79
CA CYS A 296 -14.02 -4.77 6.30
C CYS A 296 -14.26 -5.09 4.82
N VAL A 297 -13.20 -5.05 3.98
CA VAL A 297 -13.33 -5.17 2.51
C VAL A 297 -12.86 -6.53 2.01
N ALA A 298 -11.68 -6.98 2.46
CA ALA A 298 -11.09 -8.21 1.95
C ALA A 298 -11.78 -9.47 2.47
N THR A 299 -12.15 -9.51 3.76
CA THR A 299 -12.71 -10.70 4.43
C THR A 299 -14.09 -10.50 5.03
N SER A 300 -14.56 -9.25 5.21
CA SER A 300 -15.80 -8.87 5.91
C SER A 300 -15.83 -9.32 7.39
N THR A 301 -14.72 -9.79 7.94
CA THR A 301 -14.54 -10.21 9.33
C THR A 301 -13.12 -9.84 9.78
N TYR A 302 -12.96 -9.48 11.05
CA TYR A 302 -11.64 -9.46 11.65
C TYR A 302 -11.16 -10.89 11.89
N ARG A 303 -9.89 -11.14 11.62
CA ARG A 303 -9.18 -12.37 12.02
C ARG A 303 -7.85 -11.99 12.63
N GLN A 304 -7.52 -12.64 13.74
CA GLN A 304 -6.22 -12.47 14.39
C GLN A 304 -5.09 -12.82 13.41
N GLY A 305 -4.06 -11.97 13.35
CA GLY A 305 -2.90 -12.18 12.49
C GLY A 305 -3.11 -11.85 11.00
N GLN A 306 -4.27 -11.35 10.57
CA GLN A 306 -4.55 -11.12 9.14
C GLN A 306 -3.70 -10.02 8.48
N VAL A 307 -3.02 -9.15 9.26
CA VAL A 307 -2.09 -8.16 8.70
C VAL A 307 -0.88 -8.85 8.10
N ALA A 308 -0.37 -9.91 8.75
CA ALA A 308 0.65 -10.82 8.23
C ALA A 308 1.89 -10.11 7.63
N GLY A 309 2.41 -9.09 8.32
CA GLY A 309 3.61 -8.37 7.90
C GLY A 309 3.42 -7.33 6.79
N LYS A 310 2.18 -7.04 6.38
CA LYS A 310 1.90 -6.07 5.30
C LYS A 310 2.37 -4.64 5.65
N GLY A 311 2.42 -4.28 6.92
CA GLY A 311 3.00 -3.02 7.38
C GLY A 311 4.50 -2.93 7.09
N TYR A 312 5.25 -4.00 7.32
CA TYR A 312 6.69 -4.05 7.00
C TYR A 312 6.94 -4.06 5.49
N ILE A 313 6.12 -4.79 4.71
CA ILE A 313 6.17 -4.75 3.26
C ILE A 313 5.89 -3.32 2.77
N GLY A 314 4.92 -2.62 3.39
CA GLY A 314 4.63 -1.22 3.12
C GLY A 314 5.86 -0.31 3.31
N LEU A 315 6.64 -0.50 4.37
CA LEU A 315 7.90 0.24 4.56
C LEU A 315 8.91 -0.06 3.44
N ALA A 316 9.04 -1.32 3.03
CA ALA A 316 9.90 -1.68 1.91
C ALA A 316 9.48 -0.96 0.61
N THR A 317 8.18 -0.74 0.39
CA THR A 317 7.71 -0.02 -0.80
C THR A 317 8.19 1.42 -0.88
N ASN A 318 8.52 2.08 0.25
CA ASN A 318 9.11 3.42 0.26
C ASN A 318 10.51 3.42 -0.36
N ILE A 319 11.31 2.41 -0.03
CA ILE A 319 12.67 2.26 -0.56
C ILE A 319 12.58 2.02 -2.08
N PHE A 320 11.77 1.04 -2.52
CA PHE A 320 11.55 0.76 -3.94
C PHE A 320 10.92 1.95 -4.68
N GLY A 321 10.06 2.70 -4.00
CA GLY A 321 9.38 3.86 -4.54
C GLY A 321 10.18 5.16 -4.50
N ASN A 322 11.41 5.13 -3.96
CA ASN A 322 12.26 6.31 -3.77
C ASN A 322 11.51 7.46 -3.07
N TRP A 323 10.76 7.13 -2.02
CA TRP A 323 9.97 8.08 -1.21
C TRP A 323 9.05 8.98 -2.04
N ASN A 324 8.43 8.42 -3.07
CA ASN A 324 7.46 9.11 -3.91
C ASN A 324 6.12 8.32 -3.89
N PRO A 325 4.94 8.96 -3.74
CA PRO A 325 3.65 8.27 -3.66
C PRO A 325 3.36 7.34 -4.84
N THR A 326 3.69 7.76 -6.06
CA THR A 326 3.54 6.92 -7.26
C THR A 326 4.54 5.77 -7.28
N GLY A 327 5.73 5.97 -6.71
CA GLY A 327 6.74 4.93 -6.52
C GLY A 327 6.29 3.91 -5.49
N VAL A 328 5.75 4.35 -4.37
CA VAL A 328 5.15 3.48 -3.34
C VAL A 328 4.05 2.59 -3.94
N PHE A 329 3.18 3.15 -4.78
CA PHE A 329 2.17 2.36 -5.49
C PHE A 329 2.78 1.28 -6.38
N ARG A 330 3.82 1.63 -7.17
CA ARG A 330 4.51 0.63 -8.02
C ARG A 330 5.18 -0.46 -7.17
N GLY A 331 5.82 -0.07 -6.06
CA GLY A 331 6.38 -1.01 -5.09
C GLY A 331 5.30 -1.92 -4.48
N ALA A 332 4.17 -1.37 -4.09
CA ALA A 332 3.05 -2.14 -3.56
C ALA A 332 2.48 -3.12 -4.59
N MET A 333 2.37 -2.72 -5.87
CA MET A 333 1.96 -3.61 -6.97
C MET A 333 2.97 -4.75 -7.18
N LEU A 334 4.27 -4.47 -7.05
CA LEU A 334 5.32 -5.48 -7.18
C LEU A 334 5.18 -6.60 -6.15
N PHE A 335 4.77 -6.29 -4.92
CA PHE A 335 4.51 -7.30 -3.89
C PHE A 335 3.10 -7.88 -3.98
N GLY A 336 2.10 -7.09 -4.37
CA GLY A 336 0.72 -7.54 -4.44
C GLY A 336 0.43 -8.48 -5.61
N PHE A 337 1.12 -8.34 -6.74
CA PHE A 337 0.90 -9.19 -7.91
C PHE A 337 1.27 -10.67 -7.67
N PRO A 338 2.47 -11.01 -7.14
CA PRO A 338 2.80 -12.40 -6.81
C PRO A 338 1.87 -13.00 -5.75
N GLU A 339 1.46 -12.21 -4.75
CA GLU A 339 0.51 -12.67 -3.72
C GLU A 339 -0.86 -12.99 -4.34
N ALA A 340 -1.32 -12.17 -5.28
CA ALA A 340 -2.57 -12.41 -6.00
C ALA A 340 -2.51 -13.68 -6.88
N LEU A 341 -1.38 -13.90 -7.56
CA LEU A 341 -1.15 -15.12 -8.33
C LEU A 341 -1.17 -16.37 -7.43
N ARG A 342 -0.56 -16.30 -6.25
CA ARG A 342 -0.61 -17.39 -5.28
C ARG A 342 -2.05 -17.74 -4.88
N PHE A 343 -2.86 -16.75 -4.51
CA PHE A 343 -4.27 -16.98 -4.17
C PHE A 343 -5.09 -17.58 -5.31
N ARG A 344 -4.77 -17.25 -6.55
CA ARG A 344 -5.42 -17.84 -7.71
C ARG A 344 -4.97 -19.27 -7.98
N ALA A 345 -3.67 -19.53 -7.89
CA ALA A 345 -3.12 -20.86 -8.04
C ALA A 345 -3.69 -21.84 -6.99
N GLU A 346 -3.76 -21.41 -5.72
CA GLU A 346 -4.35 -22.20 -4.62
C GLU A 346 -5.84 -22.54 -4.88
N LYS A 347 -6.58 -21.66 -5.55
CA LYS A 347 -7.99 -21.90 -5.87
C LYS A 347 -8.17 -22.93 -7.00
N ASN A 348 -7.24 -23.00 -7.91
CA ASN A 348 -7.32 -23.86 -9.10
C ASN A 348 -6.64 -25.23 -8.93
N VAL A 349 -5.82 -25.39 -7.87
CA VAL A 349 -5.24 -26.70 -7.51
C VAL A 349 -6.17 -27.33 -6.47
N PRO A 350 -6.88 -28.44 -6.81
CA PRO A 350 -7.60 -29.20 -5.80
C PRO A 350 -6.59 -29.67 -4.76
N THR A 351 -6.85 -29.41 -3.50
CA THR A 351 -6.01 -29.88 -2.39
C THR A 351 -5.73 -31.38 -2.54
N LEU A 352 -4.44 -31.69 -2.76
CA LEU A 352 -3.90 -33.03 -2.56
C LEU A 352 -3.98 -33.39 -1.07
#